data_928922a6c035551d6c525cb3d61a05f3
#
_entry.id   928922a6c035551d6c525cb3d61a05f3
#
_cell.length_a   1.000
_cell.length_b   1.000
_cell.length_c   1.000
_cell.angle_alpha   90.00
_cell.angle_beta   90.00
_cell.angle_gamma   90.00
#
_symmetry.space_group_name_H-M   'P 1'
#
loop_
_entity.id
_entity.type
_entity.pdbx_description
1 polymer ?
#
loop_
_entity_poly.entity_id
_entity_poly.type
_entity_poly.pdbx_seq_one_letter_code
_entity_poly.pdbx_strand_id
1 'polypeptide(L)'
;MYGWRGKIGIIIPSANTTMEPELNKMAPNGVTIHCSRMFAMGCGTEDLKRQDEDVESCARLLGSADMDVIIYGCTSGSFVNGLGWERQLQECIAREAQCKSITTTGAVLKALSVFGKKYLTLVNPYNDEVSGIEHNFFASQGYYITGGAHL
;
A
#
# COMPACT_ATOMS: atom_id res chain seq x y z
N MET A 1 15.07 24.70 -4.01
CA MET A 1 13.62 24.57 -3.77
C MET A 1 13.30 23.10 -3.58
N TYR A 2 12.54 22.73 -2.55
CA TYR A 2 12.13 21.35 -2.30
C TYR A 2 10.88 21.00 -3.14
N GLY A 3 10.76 19.72 -3.58
CA GLY A 3 9.57 19.22 -4.29
C GLY A 3 9.28 19.87 -5.65
N TRP A 4 10.26 20.54 -6.25
CA TRP A 4 10.07 21.24 -7.53
C TRP A 4 9.79 20.30 -8.70
N ARG A 5 10.20 19.03 -8.58
CA ARG A 5 10.01 17.99 -9.58
C ARG A 5 8.82 17.07 -9.26
N GLY A 6 8.52 16.92 -7.99
CA GLY A 6 7.38 16.12 -7.54
C GLY A 6 7.34 15.97 -6.02
N LYS A 7 6.13 15.87 -5.49
CA LYS A 7 5.83 15.59 -4.09
C LYS A 7 5.08 14.28 -4.00
N ILE A 8 5.66 13.29 -3.32
CA ILE A 8 5.05 11.98 -3.11
C ILE A 8 4.57 11.89 -1.67
N GLY A 9 3.28 11.73 -1.48
CA GLY A 9 2.69 11.39 -0.19
C GLY A 9 2.77 9.88 0.05
N ILE A 10 3.00 9.48 1.30
CA ILE A 10 2.91 8.08 1.72
C ILE A 10 2.01 7.96 2.94
N ILE A 11 1.07 7.03 2.90
CA ILE A 11 0.23 6.64 4.04
C ILE A 11 0.71 5.26 4.50
N ILE A 12 1.29 5.19 5.71
CA ILE A 12 1.92 3.98 6.24
C ILE A 12 1.46 3.66 7.67
N PRO A 13 1.54 2.39 8.11
CA PRO A 13 1.33 2.05 9.50
C PRO A 13 2.29 2.81 10.42
N SER A 14 1.82 3.24 11.59
CA SER A 14 2.62 4.02 12.55
C SER A 14 3.89 3.27 13.01
N ALA A 15 3.85 1.94 13.03
CA ALA A 15 4.98 1.08 13.37
C ALA A 15 6.00 0.91 12.23
N ASN A 16 5.67 1.31 10.99
CA ASN A 16 6.59 1.17 9.87
C ASN A 16 7.65 2.28 9.90
N THR A 17 8.86 1.92 10.26
CA THR A 17 10.02 2.84 10.32
C THR A 17 10.97 2.68 9.13
N THR A 18 10.62 1.84 8.15
CA THR A 18 11.50 1.45 7.05
C THR A 18 11.15 2.16 5.75
N MET A 19 9.88 2.20 5.37
CA MET A 19 9.45 2.67 4.05
C MET A 19 9.79 4.15 3.81
N GLU A 20 9.59 5.01 4.79
CA GLU A 20 9.88 6.45 4.67
C GLU A 20 11.37 6.73 4.42
N PRO A 21 12.33 6.20 5.20
CA PRO A 21 13.75 6.41 4.92
C PRO A 21 14.22 5.74 3.62
N GLU A 22 13.65 4.61 3.22
CA GLU A 22 13.98 3.97 1.95
C GLU A 22 13.53 4.80 0.76
N LEU A 23 12.29 5.27 0.75
CA LEU A 23 11.78 6.13 -0.31
C LEU A 23 12.56 7.45 -0.41
N ASN A 24 12.96 8.03 0.74
CA ASN A 24 13.81 9.22 0.73
C ASN A 24 15.19 8.96 0.09
N LYS A 25 15.78 7.76 0.30
CA LYS A 25 17.04 7.38 -0.36
C LYS A 25 16.87 7.11 -1.85
N MET A 26 15.71 6.65 -2.27
CA MET A 26 15.41 6.34 -3.68
C MET A 26 14.95 7.57 -4.46
N ALA A 27 14.44 8.60 -3.79
CA ALA A 27 13.90 9.77 -4.42
C ALA A 27 14.98 10.55 -5.20
N PRO A 28 14.79 10.82 -6.49
CA PRO A 28 15.75 11.59 -7.25
C PRO A 28 15.73 13.07 -6.81
N ASN A 29 16.79 13.81 -7.15
CA ASN A 29 16.89 15.22 -6.80
C ASN A 29 15.65 16.02 -7.28
N GLY A 30 15.07 16.78 -6.36
CA GLY A 30 13.87 17.58 -6.61
C GLY A 30 12.55 16.86 -6.31
N VAL A 31 12.57 15.57 -5.99
CA VAL A 31 11.42 14.84 -5.46
C VAL A 31 11.48 14.81 -3.92
N THR A 32 10.35 15.00 -3.27
CA THR A 32 10.23 14.93 -1.80
C THR A 32 9.19 13.92 -1.37
N ILE A 33 9.44 13.27 -0.24
CA ILE A 33 8.55 12.28 0.38
C ILE A 33 7.91 12.91 1.61
N HIS A 34 6.59 12.81 1.71
CA HIS A 34 5.79 13.34 2.81
C HIS A 34 4.95 12.22 3.42
N CYS A 35 5.04 12.01 4.73
CA CYS A 35 4.46 10.86 5.40
C CYS A 35 3.25 11.25 6.26
N SER A 36 2.17 10.50 6.16
CA SER A 36 1.09 10.44 7.14
C SER A 36 0.96 9.01 7.66
N ARG A 37 0.60 8.85 8.94
CA ARG A 37 0.66 7.55 9.61
C ARG A 37 -0.71 7.14 10.13
N MET A 38 -1.10 5.91 9.80
CA MET A 38 -2.27 5.23 10.36
C MET A 38 -1.85 4.55 11.66
N PHE A 39 -2.69 4.58 12.67
CA PHE A 39 -2.36 3.95 13.96
C PHE A 39 -2.41 2.43 13.85
N ALA A 40 -1.25 1.78 13.92
CA ALA A 40 -1.10 0.33 13.88
C ALA A 40 -1.05 -0.25 15.29
N MET A 41 -2.00 -1.16 15.59
CA MET A 41 -2.05 -1.87 16.88
C MET A 41 -1.45 -3.28 16.79
N GLY A 42 -1.52 -3.91 15.63
CA GLY A 42 -1.06 -5.28 15.39
C GLY A 42 -1.08 -5.63 13.90
N CYS A 43 -0.97 -6.92 13.61
CA CYS A 43 -0.93 -7.46 12.24
C CYS A 43 -2.06 -8.45 11.95
N GLY A 44 -3.02 -8.61 12.87
CA GLY A 44 -4.21 -9.42 12.68
C GLY A 44 -5.24 -8.74 11.79
N THR A 45 -6.19 -9.51 11.28
CA THR A 45 -7.22 -9.03 10.35
C THR A 45 -8.01 -7.84 10.90
N GLU A 46 -8.43 -7.91 12.17
CA GLU A 46 -9.18 -6.82 12.80
C GLU A 46 -8.33 -5.58 13.06
N ASP A 47 -7.04 -5.74 13.40
CA ASP A 47 -6.13 -4.62 13.57
C ASP A 47 -5.90 -3.88 12.24
N LEU A 48 -5.76 -4.63 11.14
CA LEU A 48 -5.60 -4.06 9.81
C LEU A 48 -6.85 -3.30 9.34
N LYS A 49 -8.04 -3.84 9.60
CA LYS A 49 -9.30 -3.14 9.28
C LYS A 49 -9.45 -1.83 10.06
N ARG A 50 -9.14 -1.87 11.36
CA ARG A 50 -9.19 -0.67 12.21
C ARG A 50 -8.17 0.39 11.78
N GLN A 51 -6.97 -0.04 11.37
CA GLN A 51 -5.95 0.85 10.83
C GLN A 51 -6.47 1.61 9.59
N ASP A 52 -7.25 0.96 8.74
CA ASP A 52 -7.79 1.56 7.52
C ASP A 52 -8.82 2.68 7.80
N GLU A 53 -9.37 2.77 9.02
CA GLU A 53 -10.25 3.89 9.42
C GLU A 53 -9.53 5.25 9.40
N ASP A 54 -8.21 5.28 9.54
CA ASP A 54 -7.40 6.50 9.50
C ASP A 54 -7.11 7.01 8.08
N VAL A 55 -7.38 6.20 7.04
CA VAL A 55 -6.94 6.48 5.66
C VAL A 55 -7.48 7.79 5.12
N GLU A 56 -8.77 8.07 5.32
CA GLU A 56 -9.38 9.32 4.83
C GLU A 56 -8.72 10.55 5.46
N SER A 57 -8.46 10.50 6.78
CA SER A 57 -7.79 11.58 7.50
C SER A 57 -6.37 11.78 6.99
N CYS A 58 -5.62 10.70 6.83
CA CYS A 58 -4.26 10.73 6.28
C CYS A 58 -4.23 11.30 4.87
N ALA A 59 -5.17 10.91 4.01
CA ALA A 59 -5.27 11.39 2.65
C ALA A 59 -5.55 12.91 2.59
N ARG A 60 -6.49 13.40 3.40
CA ARG A 60 -6.78 14.83 3.51
C ARG A 60 -5.59 15.64 3.98
N LEU A 61 -4.87 15.15 5.01
CA LEU A 61 -3.68 15.83 5.52
C LEU A 61 -2.60 15.96 4.44
N LEU A 62 -2.32 14.90 3.70
CA LEU A 62 -1.36 14.93 2.59
C LEU A 62 -1.87 15.79 1.43
N GLY A 63 -3.15 15.68 1.08
CA GLY A 63 -3.77 16.47 0.02
C GLY A 63 -3.67 17.99 0.24
N SER A 64 -3.75 18.43 1.50
CA SER A 64 -3.60 19.86 1.86
C SER A 64 -2.23 20.45 1.52
N ALA A 65 -1.24 19.62 1.24
CA ALA A 65 0.11 20.04 0.81
C ALA A 65 0.36 19.86 -0.69
N ASP A 66 -0.70 19.64 -1.48
CA ASP A 66 -0.67 19.50 -2.95
C ASP A 66 0.29 18.39 -3.42
N MET A 67 0.04 17.14 -3.01
CA MET A 67 0.80 15.98 -3.47
C MET A 67 0.50 15.66 -4.94
N ASP A 68 1.51 15.26 -5.70
CA ASP A 68 1.33 14.79 -7.08
C ASP A 68 0.77 13.36 -7.12
N VAL A 69 1.13 12.55 -6.12
CA VAL A 69 0.66 11.17 -5.96
C VAL A 69 0.74 10.75 -4.51
N ILE A 70 -0.20 9.93 -4.05
CA ILE A 70 -0.15 9.31 -2.72
C ILE A 70 -0.05 7.78 -2.87
N ILE A 71 0.88 7.20 -2.12
CA ILE A 71 1.09 5.76 -2.02
C ILE A 71 0.48 5.26 -0.71
N TYR A 72 -0.44 4.30 -0.78
CA TYR A 72 -0.85 3.53 0.38
C TYR A 72 0.15 2.40 0.64
N GLY A 73 0.96 2.57 1.67
CA GLY A 73 2.14 1.76 1.98
C GLY A 73 1.88 0.66 3.02
N CYS A 74 0.77 -0.07 2.89
CA CYS A 74 0.48 -1.26 3.70
C CYS A 74 -0.06 -2.37 2.80
N THR A 75 0.77 -3.39 2.55
CA THR A 75 0.40 -4.49 1.64
C THR A 75 -0.80 -5.27 2.16
N SER A 76 -0.74 -5.75 3.41
CA SER A 76 -1.84 -6.51 4.01
C SER A 76 -3.14 -5.69 4.13
N GLY A 77 -3.08 -4.42 4.51
CA GLY A 77 -4.24 -3.53 4.54
C GLY A 77 -4.90 -3.38 3.18
N SER A 78 -4.15 -3.43 2.08
CA SER A 78 -4.71 -3.26 0.73
C SER A 78 -5.54 -4.46 0.23
N PHE A 79 -5.48 -5.62 0.88
CA PHE A 79 -6.28 -6.81 0.49
C PHE A 79 -7.13 -7.41 1.62
N VAL A 80 -6.91 -7.02 2.89
CA VAL A 80 -7.53 -7.67 4.06
C VAL A 80 -9.06 -7.62 4.05
N ASN A 81 -9.65 -6.58 3.51
CA ASN A 81 -11.10 -6.42 3.40
C ASN A 81 -11.71 -7.15 2.17
N GLY A 82 -10.92 -8.03 1.52
CA GLY A 82 -11.39 -8.89 0.45
C GLY A 82 -11.33 -8.27 -0.95
N LEU A 83 -12.01 -8.92 -1.88
CA LEU A 83 -11.97 -8.56 -3.29
C LEU A 83 -12.57 -7.17 -3.55
N GLY A 84 -11.88 -6.38 -4.35
CA GLY A 84 -12.32 -5.02 -4.70
C GLY A 84 -11.94 -3.94 -3.69
N TRP A 85 -11.51 -4.31 -2.48
CA TRP A 85 -11.09 -3.37 -1.45
C TRP A 85 -9.92 -2.49 -1.89
N GLU A 86 -8.91 -3.08 -2.50
CA GLU A 86 -7.75 -2.37 -3.01
C GLU A 86 -8.15 -1.18 -3.90
N ARG A 87 -9.11 -1.41 -4.79
CA ARG A 87 -9.62 -0.37 -5.68
C ARG A 87 -10.41 0.70 -4.93
N GLN A 88 -11.29 0.30 -4.01
CA GLN A 88 -12.06 1.24 -3.18
C GLN A 88 -11.14 2.14 -2.36
N LEU A 89 -10.08 1.56 -1.78
CA LEU A 89 -9.06 2.26 -1.02
C LEU A 89 -8.33 3.31 -1.89
N GLN A 90 -7.93 2.91 -3.10
CA GLN A 90 -7.31 3.80 -4.06
C GLN A 90 -8.23 4.95 -4.46
N GLU A 91 -9.49 4.68 -4.78
CA GLU A 91 -10.49 5.68 -5.13
C GLU A 91 -10.78 6.64 -3.96
N CYS A 92 -10.83 6.11 -2.73
CA CYS A 92 -11.00 6.90 -1.51
C CYS A 92 -9.85 7.91 -1.34
N ILE A 93 -8.60 7.44 -1.40
CA ILE A 93 -7.43 8.30 -1.26
C ILE A 93 -7.39 9.37 -2.36
N ALA A 94 -7.65 8.98 -3.60
CA ALA A 94 -7.66 9.92 -4.71
C ALA A 94 -8.73 11.01 -4.57
N ARG A 95 -9.90 10.66 -4.07
CA ARG A 95 -11.00 11.59 -3.80
C ARG A 95 -10.66 12.56 -2.67
N GLU A 96 -10.17 12.03 -1.54
CA GLU A 96 -9.90 12.85 -0.35
C GLU A 96 -8.69 13.79 -0.54
N ALA A 97 -7.69 13.35 -1.26
CA ALA A 97 -6.48 14.13 -1.50
C ALA A 97 -6.50 14.95 -2.80
N GLN A 98 -7.49 14.75 -3.66
CA GLN A 98 -7.61 15.38 -4.98
C GLN A 98 -6.36 15.17 -5.88
N CYS A 99 -5.70 14.02 -5.74
CA CYS A 99 -4.52 13.66 -6.54
C CYS A 99 -4.55 12.17 -6.92
N LYS A 100 -3.57 11.74 -7.69
CA LYS A 100 -3.41 10.31 -8.04
C LYS A 100 -3.06 9.50 -6.80
N SER A 101 -3.52 8.25 -6.76
CA SER A 101 -3.16 7.32 -5.72
C SER A 101 -2.76 5.96 -6.29
N ILE A 102 -1.99 5.22 -5.53
CA ILE A 102 -1.62 3.83 -5.81
C ILE A 102 -1.48 3.08 -4.49
N THR A 103 -1.88 1.83 -4.46
CA THR A 103 -1.65 0.94 -3.33
C THR A 103 -0.42 0.07 -3.57
N THR A 104 0.18 -0.45 -2.50
CA THR A 104 1.30 -1.40 -2.61
C THR A 104 0.91 -2.61 -3.46
N THR A 105 -0.26 -3.20 -3.20
CA THR A 105 -0.73 -4.38 -3.94
C THR A 105 -1.03 -4.05 -5.40
N GLY A 106 -1.64 -2.89 -5.68
CA GLY A 106 -1.86 -2.43 -7.05
C GLY A 106 -0.55 -2.23 -7.82
N ALA A 107 0.49 -1.71 -7.15
CA ALA A 107 1.82 -1.58 -7.74
C ALA A 107 2.45 -2.95 -8.04
N VAL A 108 2.32 -3.92 -7.12
CA VAL A 108 2.78 -5.31 -7.33
C VAL A 108 2.06 -5.95 -8.53
N LEU A 109 0.74 -5.85 -8.60
CA LEU A 109 -0.04 -6.39 -9.73
C LEU A 109 0.41 -5.78 -11.06
N LYS A 110 0.64 -4.47 -11.09
CA LYS A 110 1.12 -3.77 -12.27
C LYS A 110 2.52 -4.25 -12.67
N ALA A 111 3.43 -4.43 -11.72
CA ALA A 111 4.77 -4.97 -11.97
C ALA A 111 4.70 -6.40 -12.50
N LEU A 112 3.92 -7.28 -11.89
CA LEU A 112 3.73 -8.66 -12.33
C LEU A 112 3.16 -8.75 -13.76
N SER A 113 2.27 -7.85 -14.13
CA SER A 113 1.71 -7.79 -15.49
C SER A 113 2.77 -7.51 -16.55
N VAL A 114 3.77 -6.69 -16.23
CA VAL A 114 4.90 -6.38 -17.12
C VAL A 114 5.79 -7.62 -17.33
N PHE A 115 6.00 -8.43 -16.30
CA PHE A 115 6.78 -9.66 -16.42
C PHE A 115 6.07 -10.79 -17.19
N GLY A 116 4.75 -10.70 -17.36
CA GLY A 116 3.96 -11.70 -18.06
C GLY A 116 3.93 -13.09 -17.42
N LYS A 117 4.37 -13.22 -16.17
CA LYS A 117 4.41 -14.47 -15.41
C LYS A 117 3.11 -14.66 -14.63
N LYS A 118 2.61 -15.90 -14.61
CA LYS A 118 1.38 -16.26 -13.92
C LYS A 118 1.60 -17.16 -12.70
N TYR A 119 2.80 -17.68 -12.51
CA TYR A 119 3.15 -18.57 -11.40
C TYR A 119 3.97 -17.80 -10.38
N LEU A 120 3.52 -17.81 -9.14
CA LEU A 120 4.13 -17.08 -8.03
C LEU A 120 4.48 -18.02 -6.88
N THR A 121 5.55 -17.70 -6.19
CA THR A 121 5.84 -18.21 -4.84
C THR A 121 5.72 -17.03 -3.89
N LEU A 122 4.91 -17.16 -2.84
CA LEU A 122 4.69 -16.11 -1.86
C LEU A 122 5.51 -16.38 -0.61
N VAL A 123 6.30 -15.40 -0.18
CA VAL A 123 7.00 -15.41 1.10
C VAL A 123 6.64 -14.13 1.84
N ASN A 124 6.00 -14.27 2.99
CA ASN A 124 5.48 -13.14 3.75
C ASN A 124 5.61 -13.36 5.28
N PRO A 125 5.55 -12.29 6.09
CA PRO A 125 5.62 -12.37 7.54
C PRO A 125 4.22 -12.45 8.20
N TYR A 126 3.22 -12.98 7.51
CA TYR A 126 1.86 -13.01 7.99
C TYR A 126 1.54 -14.33 8.72
N ASN A 127 0.53 -14.30 9.60
CA ASN A 127 -0.06 -15.51 10.14
C ASN A 127 -0.89 -16.24 9.07
N ASP A 128 -1.36 -17.46 9.41
CA ASP A 128 -2.14 -18.32 8.52
C ASP A 128 -3.35 -17.61 7.89
N GLU A 129 -4.09 -16.83 8.69
CA GLU A 129 -5.30 -16.14 8.25
C GLU A 129 -5.01 -15.09 7.18
N VAL A 130 -4.09 -14.16 7.46
CA VAL A 130 -3.73 -13.07 6.55
C VAL A 130 -3.01 -13.62 5.31
N SER A 131 -2.16 -14.65 5.47
CA SER A 131 -1.51 -15.32 4.35
C SER A 131 -2.53 -16.01 3.42
N GLY A 132 -3.56 -16.64 4.00
CA GLY A 132 -4.67 -17.22 3.23
C GLY A 132 -5.47 -16.18 2.44
N ILE A 133 -5.69 -14.99 3.00
CA ILE A 133 -6.34 -13.88 2.30
C ILE A 133 -5.46 -13.40 1.13
N GLU A 134 -4.15 -13.23 1.34
CA GLU A 134 -3.21 -12.87 0.28
C GLU A 134 -3.21 -13.88 -0.87
N HIS A 135 -3.18 -15.17 -0.56
CA HIS A 135 -3.29 -16.26 -1.52
C HIS A 135 -4.54 -16.14 -2.40
N ASN A 136 -5.70 -15.99 -1.74
CA ASN A 136 -6.98 -15.82 -2.43
C ASN A 136 -7.02 -14.55 -3.28
N PHE A 137 -6.42 -13.47 -2.80
CA PHE A 137 -6.32 -12.23 -3.54
C PHE A 137 -5.56 -12.43 -4.85
N PHE A 138 -4.33 -12.96 -4.82
CA PHE A 138 -3.55 -13.19 -6.05
C PHE A 138 -4.19 -14.23 -6.98
N ALA A 139 -4.79 -15.28 -6.44
CA ALA A 139 -5.53 -16.25 -7.23
C ALA A 139 -6.70 -15.62 -7.99
N SER A 140 -7.44 -14.73 -7.35
CA SER A 140 -8.54 -13.97 -7.98
C SER A 140 -8.08 -13.04 -9.12
N GLN A 141 -6.83 -12.60 -9.07
CA GLN A 141 -6.19 -11.80 -10.11
C GLN A 141 -5.59 -12.64 -11.26
N GLY A 142 -5.84 -13.95 -11.23
CA GLY A 142 -5.40 -14.89 -12.27
C GLY A 142 -3.93 -15.32 -12.14
N TYR A 143 -3.39 -15.31 -10.93
CA TYR A 143 -2.08 -15.89 -10.62
C TYR A 143 -2.22 -17.25 -9.95
N TYR A 144 -1.27 -18.14 -10.25
CA TYR A 144 -1.18 -19.49 -9.67
C TYR A 144 -0.08 -19.50 -8.61
N ILE A 145 -0.48 -19.75 -7.35
CA ILE A 145 0.48 -19.83 -6.24
C ILE A 145 1.03 -21.25 -6.18
N THR A 146 2.31 -21.40 -6.44
CA THR A 146 3.00 -22.71 -6.55
C THR A 146 3.73 -23.12 -5.29
N GLY A 147 3.82 -22.23 -4.30
CA GLY A 147 4.47 -22.48 -3.04
C GLY A 147 4.62 -21.20 -2.23
N GLY A 148 5.12 -21.33 -1.02
CA GLY A 148 5.34 -20.18 -0.14
C GLY A 148 5.83 -20.57 1.24
N ALA A 149 6.14 -19.54 2.03
CA ALA A 149 6.40 -19.63 3.45
C ALA A 149 5.83 -18.39 4.15
N HIS A 150 5.34 -18.57 5.37
CA HIS A 150 4.84 -17.50 6.23
C HIS A 150 5.18 -17.82 7.70
N LEU A 151 4.95 -16.89 8.63
CA LEU A 151 5.25 -17.05 10.05
C LEU A 151 4.15 -17.82 10.80
#